data_0cf5a05ca9db079657d9c98d519937c0
#
_entry.id   0cf5a05ca9db079657d9c98d519937c0
#
_cell.length_a   1.000
_cell.length_b   1.000
_cell.length_c   1.000
_cell.angle_alpha   90.00
_cell.angle_beta   90.00
_cell.angle_gamma   90.00
#
_symmetry.space_group_name_H-M   'P 1'
#
loop_
_entity.id
_entity.type
_entity.pdbx_description
1 polymer ?
#
loop_
_entity_poly.entity_id
_entity_poly.type
_entity_poly.pdbx_seq_one_letter_code
_entity_poly.pdbx_strand_id
1 'polypeptide(L)'
;MTRIRTALVIPSACLAAALLLGAYSSAGGSDSGGGSKAKSEVKKFLNELDAAVRSGNVDLRLARLNPAVIARYGEQQCRDFLAGQQDATRRDRVKTVGKPETYEYATDNQSATIADALPVQVRATIKGKKGDRNIHFARVNGQLTYFIDCGQPLAAQ
;
A
#
# COMPACT_ATOMS: atom_id res chain seq x y z
N MET A 1 -11.75 59.28 -0.93
CA MET A 1 -13.20 59.38 -1.07
C MET A 1 -13.57 58.64 -2.35
N THR A 2 -14.43 57.73 -2.26
CA THR A 2 -15.40 57.13 -3.17
C THR A 2 -15.34 55.61 -3.11
N ARG A 3 -16.33 55.07 -2.37
CA ARG A 3 -16.60 53.65 -2.26
C ARG A 3 -17.44 53.20 -3.45
N ILE A 4 -17.03 52.14 -4.11
CA ILE A 4 -17.91 51.43 -5.05
C ILE A 4 -18.16 50.05 -4.49
N ARG A 5 -19.41 49.81 -4.05
CA ARG A 5 -19.93 48.49 -3.70
C ARG A 5 -20.55 47.89 -4.95
N THR A 6 -20.04 46.78 -5.40
CA THR A 6 -20.70 45.99 -6.43
C THR A 6 -21.26 44.71 -5.76
N ALA A 7 -22.57 44.65 -5.72
CA ALA A 7 -23.33 43.49 -5.28
C ALA A 7 -23.41 42.49 -6.45
N LEU A 8 -22.96 41.25 -6.23
CA LEU A 8 -23.11 40.17 -7.19
C LEU A 8 -24.32 39.32 -6.78
N VAL A 9 -25.36 39.38 -7.57
CA VAL A 9 -26.57 38.55 -7.44
C VAL A 9 -26.31 37.21 -8.07
N ILE A 10 -26.46 36.12 -7.31
CA ILE A 10 -26.36 34.74 -7.81
C ILE A 10 -27.78 34.19 -7.99
N PRO A 11 -28.19 33.78 -9.20
CA PRO A 11 -29.45 33.10 -9.37
C PRO A 11 -29.38 31.63 -8.94
N SER A 12 -30.30 31.23 -8.08
CA SER A 12 -30.62 29.87 -7.73
C SER A 12 -31.17 29.11 -8.93
N ALA A 13 -30.49 28.09 -9.40
CA ALA A 13 -31.05 27.09 -10.29
C ALA A 13 -31.24 25.78 -9.53
N CYS A 14 -32.51 25.46 -9.23
CA CYS A 14 -32.96 24.15 -8.79
C CYS A 14 -32.77 23.14 -9.93
N LEU A 15 -32.04 22.06 -9.70
CA LEU A 15 -32.07 20.89 -10.57
C LEU A 15 -32.37 19.63 -9.77
N ALA A 16 -33.44 18.98 -10.21
CA ALA A 16 -34.05 17.82 -9.63
C ALA A 16 -33.10 16.59 -9.60
N ALA A 17 -33.03 15.96 -8.43
CA ALA A 17 -32.34 14.69 -8.25
C ALA A 17 -33.23 13.54 -8.75
N ALA A 18 -32.82 12.86 -9.81
CA ALA A 18 -33.36 11.57 -10.22
C ALA A 18 -32.69 10.47 -9.39
N LEU A 19 -33.47 9.88 -8.47
CA LEU A 19 -33.10 8.67 -7.73
C LEU A 19 -33.14 7.47 -8.70
N LEU A 20 -32.01 7.02 -9.19
CA LEU A 20 -31.84 5.71 -9.79
C LEU A 20 -31.48 4.72 -8.68
N LEU A 21 -32.49 4.04 -8.16
CA LEU A 21 -32.34 2.80 -7.37
C LEU A 21 -31.79 1.70 -8.30
N GLY A 22 -30.48 1.64 -8.43
CA GLY A 22 -29.82 0.50 -9.04
C GLY A 22 -29.83 -0.68 -8.08
N ALA A 23 -30.63 -1.71 -8.41
CA ALA A 23 -30.62 -3.00 -7.75
C ALA A 23 -29.22 -3.62 -7.82
N TYR A 24 -28.51 -3.68 -6.69
CA TYR A 24 -27.33 -4.50 -6.55
C TYR A 24 -27.75 -5.96 -6.48
N SER A 25 -27.80 -6.59 -7.63
CA SER A 25 -27.87 -8.05 -7.72
C SER A 25 -26.58 -8.63 -7.15
N SER A 26 -26.66 -9.22 -5.96
CA SER A 26 -25.64 -10.10 -5.42
C SER A 26 -25.53 -11.34 -6.30
N ALA A 27 -24.79 -11.23 -7.39
CA ALA A 27 -24.39 -12.41 -8.16
C ALA A 27 -23.27 -13.09 -7.35
N GLY A 28 -23.61 -14.19 -6.70
CA GLY A 28 -22.67 -15.17 -6.18
C GLY A 28 -21.84 -15.72 -7.33
N GLY A 29 -20.70 -15.09 -7.61
CA GLY A 29 -19.74 -15.49 -8.63
C GLY A 29 -18.63 -16.30 -8.02
N SER A 30 -18.48 -17.52 -8.50
CA SER A 30 -17.46 -18.52 -8.21
C SER A 30 -16.05 -17.94 -8.02
N ASP A 31 -15.49 -18.20 -6.86
CA ASP A 31 -14.26 -17.67 -6.27
C ASP A 31 -12.93 -18.15 -6.93
N SER A 32 -12.97 -18.62 -8.17
CA SER A 32 -11.78 -19.15 -8.88
C SER A 32 -10.95 -18.09 -9.62
N GLY A 33 -11.48 -16.89 -9.89
CA GLY A 33 -10.80 -15.86 -10.68
C GLY A 33 -10.00 -14.85 -9.86
N GLY A 34 -10.38 -14.62 -8.60
CA GLY A 34 -9.79 -13.58 -7.74
C GLY A 34 -8.32 -13.84 -7.37
N GLY A 35 -7.98 -15.08 -7.07
CA GLY A 35 -6.63 -15.45 -6.67
C GLY A 35 -5.58 -15.31 -7.78
N SER A 36 -5.94 -15.57 -9.03
CA SER A 36 -5.05 -15.45 -10.18
C SER A 36 -4.72 -13.98 -10.48
N LYS A 37 -5.72 -13.09 -10.45
CA LYS A 37 -5.54 -11.65 -10.67
C LYS A 37 -4.69 -11.02 -9.57
N ALA A 38 -5.00 -11.29 -8.30
CA ALA A 38 -4.24 -10.81 -7.15
C ALA A 38 -2.78 -11.29 -7.20
N LYS A 39 -2.55 -12.54 -7.57
CA LYS A 39 -1.20 -13.10 -7.74
C LYS A 39 -0.41 -12.41 -8.85
N SER A 40 -1.05 -12.11 -9.98
CA SER A 40 -0.42 -11.38 -11.09
C SER A 40 -0.05 -9.96 -10.67
N GLU A 41 -0.93 -9.27 -9.96
CA GLU A 41 -0.70 -7.93 -9.46
C GLU A 41 0.44 -7.88 -8.44
N VAL A 42 0.47 -8.79 -7.46
CA VAL A 42 1.56 -8.89 -6.50
C VAL A 42 2.89 -9.18 -7.19
N LYS A 43 2.91 -10.07 -8.20
CA LYS A 43 4.14 -10.32 -8.98
C LYS A 43 4.63 -9.06 -9.70
N LYS A 44 3.73 -8.30 -10.33
CA LYS A 44 4.09 -7.04 -10.99
C LYS A 44 4.68 -6.06 -9.98
N PHE A 45 4.03 -5.89 -8.83
CA PHE A 45 4.50 -5.03 -7.76
C PHE A 45 5.89 -5.41 -7.24
N LEU A 46 6.14 -6.70 -6.98
CA LEU A 46 7.46 -7.18 -6.54
C LEU A 46 8.54 -6.97 -7.61
N ASN A 47 8.21 -7.14 -8.89
CA ASN A 47 9.14 -6.85 -9.98
C ASN A 47 9.49 -5.36 -10.07
N GLU A 48 8.52 -4.46 -9.83
CA GLU A 48 8.75 -3.01 -9.75
C GLU A 48 9.69 -2.65 -8.59
N LEU A 49 9.44 -3.23 -7.41
CA LEU A 49 10.29 -3.02 -6.23
C LEU A 49 11.71 -3.55 -6.47
N ASP A 50 11.85 -4.75 -7.05
CA ASP A 50 13.15 -5.33 -7.37
C ASP A 50 13.93 -4.49 -8.41
N ALA A 51 13.23 -3.93 -9.39
CA ALA A 51 13.83 -2.98 -10.35
C ALA A 51 14.27 -1.69 -9.66
N ALA A 52 13.47 -1.16 -8.73
CA ALA A 52 13.80 0.03 -7.95
C ALA A 52 15.02 -0.19 -7.04
N VAL A 53 15.16 -1.38 -6.44
CA VAL A 53 16.35 -1.76 -5.66
C VAL A 53 17.60 -1.77 -6.56
N ARG A 54 17.53 -2.44 -7.71
CA ARG A 54 18.68 -2.52 -8.64
C ARG A 54 19.11 -1.18 -9.22
N SER A 55 18.16 -0.26 -9.43
CA SER A 55 18.44 1.09 -9.94
C SER A 55 18.79 2.10 -8.85
N GLY A 56 18.73 1.72 -7.58
CA GLY A 56 18.92 2.65 -6.46
C GLY A 56 17.79 3.68 -6.34
N ASN A 57 16.61 3.43 -6.91
CA ASN A 57 15.48 4.35 -6.88
C ASN A 57 14.79 4.30 -5.51
N VAL A 58 15.34 5.06 -4.55
CA VAL A 58 14.83 5.16 -3.18
C VAL A 58 13.45 5.82 -3.16
N ASP A 59 13.21 6.83 -3.99
CA ASP A 59 11.94 7.57 -4.01
C ASP A 59 10.76 6.67 -4.39
N LEU A 60 10.92 5.82 -5.41
CA LEU A 60 9.88 4.85 -5.77
C LEU A 60 9.62 3.86 -4.63
N ARG A 61 10.68 3.36 -4.00
CA ARG A 61 10.55 2.43 -2.86
C ARG A 61 9.83 3.08 -1.69
N LEU A 62 10.18 4.33 -1.36
CA LEU A 62 9.56 5.11 -0.30
C LEU A 62 8.08 5.38 -0.58
N ALA A 63 7.75 5.79 -1.81
CA ALA A 63 6.37 6.03 -2.24
C ALA A 63 5.47 4.78 -2.21
N ARG A 64 6.07 3.59 -2.15
CA ARG A 64 5.37 2.30 -2.04
C ARG A 64 5.29 1.77 -0.60
N LEU A 65 5.89 2.44 0.39
CA LEU A 65 5.69 2.08 1.79
C LEU A 65 4.25 2.34 2.21
N ASN A 66 3.74 1.48 3.09
CA ASN A 66 2.45 1.75 3.72
C ASN A 66 2.56 3.00 4.62
N PRO A 67 1.56 3.90 4.64
CA PRO A 67 1.57 5.08 5.51
C PRO A 67 1.81 4.76 6.99
N ALA A 68 1.38 3.59 7.48
CA ALA A 68 1.65 3.16 8.84
C ALA A 68 3.15 2.98 9.14
N VAL A 69 3.95 2.61 8.13
CA VAL A 69 5.42 2.55 8.26
C VAL A 69 6.00 3.94 8.42
N ILE A 70 5.56 4.87 7.56
CA ILE A 70 6.02 6.27 7.61
C ILE A 70 5.61 6.96 8.92
N ALA A 71 4.36 6.72 9.37
CA ALA A 71 3.89 7.25 10.65
C ALA A 71 4.73 6.75 11.83
N ARG A 72 5.24 5.53 11.74
CA ARG A 72 6.01 4.90 12.81
C ARG A 72 7.48 5.34 12.86
N TYR A 73 8.14 5.39 11.72
CA TYR A 73 9.59 5.60 11.65
C TYR A 73 9.99 6.99 11.15
N GLY A 74 9.08 7.73 10.56
CA GLY A 74 9.38 8.95 9.84
C GLY A 74 9.92 8.71 8.43
N GLU A 75 9.65 9.65 7.54
CA GLU A 75 10.04 9.53 6.14
C GLU A 75 11.55 9.50 5.96
N GLN A 76 12.27 10.41 6.64
CA GLN A 76 13.73 10.52 6.48
C GLN A 76 14.44 9.25 6.93
N GLN A 77 14.06 8.68 8.06
CA GLN A 77 14.66 7.43 8.56
C GLN A 77 14.41 6.27 7.60
N CYS A 78 13.19 6.14 7.05
CA CYS A 78 12.90 5.10 6.05
C CYS A 78 13.68 5.34 4.75
N ARG A 79 13.87 6.58 4.34
CA ARG A 79 14.69 6.95 3.18
C ARG A 79 16.14 6.50 3.35
N ASP A 80 16.76 6.83 4.50
CA ASP A 80 18.14 6.46 4.82
C ASP A 80 18.31 4.93 4.90
N PHE A 81 17.36 4.24 5.53
CA PHE A 81 17.33 2.79 5.59
C PHE A 81 17.26 2.17 4.18
N LEU A 82 16.37 2.67 3.32
CA LEU A 82 16.21 2.18 1.96
C LEU A 82 17.44 2.46 1.09
N ALA A 83 18.11 3.60 1.29
CA ALA A 83 19.36 3.92 0.60
C ALA A 83 20.48 2.94 0.97
N GLY A 84 20.58 2.54 2.23
CA GLY A 84 21.55 1.54 2.68
C GLY A 84 21.28 0.11 2.21
N GLN A 85 20.10 -0.17 1.65
CA GLN A 85 19.68 -1.50 1.20
C GLN A 85 19.86 -1.74 -0.32
N GLN A 86 20.71 -0.97 -0.99
CA GLN A 86 20.87 -1.06 -2.45
C GLN A 86 21.42 -2.42 -2.93
N ASP A 87 22.22 -3.10 -2.11
CA ASP A 87 22.83 -4.40 -2.46
C ASP A 87 21.93 -5.61 -2.15
N ALA A 88 20.77 -5.38 -1.54
CA ALA A 88 19.86 -6.46 -1.22
C ALA A 88 19.11 -6.94 -2.46
N THR A 89 19.77 -7.75 -3.31
CA THR A 89 19.11 -8.42 -4.45
C THR A 89 18.05 -9.37 -3.91
N ARG A 90 16.82 -8.93 -3.90
CA ARG A 90 15.68 -9.70 -3.42
C ARG A 90 14.91 -10.24 -4.62
N ARG A 91 14.96 -11.56 -4.82
CA ARG A 91 14.16 -12.25 -5.84
C ARG A 91 13.10 -13.06 -5.11
N ASP A 92 11.93 -12.48 -4.96
CA ASP A 92 10.82 -13.15 -4.29
C ASP A 92 9.92 -13.82 -5.35
N ARG A 93 9.70 -15.12 -5.19
CA ARG A 93 8.75 -15.87 -6.01
C ARG A 93 7.44 -16.01 -5.28
N VAL A 94 6.38 -15.39 -5.77
CA VAL A 94 5.02 -15.53 -5.22
C VAL A 94 4.54 -16.95 -5.36
N LYS A 95 4.26 -17.62 -4.24
CA LYS A 95 3.67 -18.97 -4.17
C LYS A 95 2.15 -18.87 -4.14
N THR A 96 1.62 -18.22 -3.11
CA THR A 96 0.18 -18.04 -2.91
C THR A 96 -0.12 -16.61 -2.51
N VAL A 97 -1.34 -16.17 -2.81
CA VAL A 97 -1.95 -14.95 -2.28
C VAL A 97 -3.24 -15.38 -1.60
N GLY A 98 -3.39 -15.06 -0.32
CA GLY A 98 -4.57 -15.38 0.46
C GLY A 98 -5.70 -14.38 0.24
N LYS A 99 -6.81 -14.60 0.95
CA LYS A 99 -7.93 -13.65 1.01
C LYS A 99 -7.52 -12.45 1.86
N PRO A 100 -8.08 -11.25 1.59
CA PRO A 100 -7.84 -10.10 2.44
C PRO A 100 -8.21 -10.40 3.91
N GLU A 101 -7.39 -9.94 4.83
CA GLU A 101 -7.56 -10.14 6.26
C GLU A 101 -7.14 -8.89 7.03
N THR A 102 -7.53 -8.81 8.29
CA THR A 102 -7.01 -7.80 9.21
C THR A 102 -5.60 -8.17 9.63
N TYR A 103 -4.66 -7.27 9.44
CA TYR A 103 -3.26 -7.44 9.78
C TYR A 103 -2.82 -6.44 10.85
N GLU A 104 -2.26 -6.95 11.94
CA GLU A 104 -1.64 -6.12 12.97
C GLU A 104 -0.17 -5.89 12.61
N TYR A 105 0.12 -4.69 12.13
CA TYR A 105 1.50 -4.24 11.92
C TYR A 105 2.07 -3.75 13.24
N ALA A 106 2.72 -4.67 13.95
CA ALA A 106 3.31 -4.40 15.26
C ALA A 106 4.83 -4.42 15.22
N THR A 107 5.47 -3.48 15.93
CA THR A 107 6.88 -3.51 16.30
C THR A 107 7.01 -2.91 17.69
N ASP A 108 7.70 -3.59 18.59
CA ASP A 108 7.95 -3.19 19.98
C ASP A 108 6.71 -2.69 20.74
N ASN A 109 6.49 -1.38 20.82
CA ASN A 109 5.44 -0.81 21.67
C ASN A 109 4.29 -0.14 20.91
N GLN A 110 4.22 -0.28 19.59
CA GLN A 110 3.16 0.32 18.76
C GLN A 110 2.61 -0.69 17.79
N SER A 111 1.29 -0.70 17.63
CA SER A 111 0.61 -1.47 16.60
C SER A 111 -0.31 -0.59 15.76
N ALA A 112 -0.47 -0.96 14.50
CA ALA A 112 -1.46 -0.37 13.61
C ALA A 112 -2.27 -1.50 12.99
N THR A 113 -3.59 -1.41 13.11
CA THR A 113 -4.52 -2.36 12.50
C THR A 113 -4.74 -1.97 11.04
N ILE A 114 -4.41 -2.87 10.14
CA ILE A 114 -4.54 -2.69 8.69
C ILE A 114 -5.67 -3.59 8.19
N ALA A 115 -6.77 -2.97 7.77
CA ALA A 115 -7.87 -3.70 7.15
C ALA A 115 -7.50 -4.15 5.73
N ASP A 116 -8.09 -5.26 5.28
CA ASP A 116 -7.97 -5.78 3.92
C ASP A 116 -6.53 -6.00 3.43
N ALA A 117 -5.62 -6.32 4.34
CA ALA A 117 -4.26 -6.70 3.99
C ALA A 117 -4.25 -8.05 3.27
N LEU A 118 -3.43 -8.16 2.23
CA LEU A 118 -3.25 -9.38 1.45
C LEU A 118 -2.09 -10.21 2.03
N PRO A 119 -2.35 -11.37 2.65
CA PRO A 119 -1.29 -12.28 3.05
C PRO A 119 -0.73 -12.97 1.82
N VAL A 120 0.59 -12.94 1.68
CA VAL A 120 1.29 -13.49 0.52
C VAL A 120 2.42 -14.38 0.99
N GLN A 121 2.43 -15.62 0.51
CA GLN A 121 3.55 -16.53 0.69
C GLN A 121 4.53 -16.35 -0.47
N VAL A 122 5.77 -15.99 -0.15
CA VAL A 122 6.85 -15.84 -1.11
C VAL A 122 8.00 -16.78 -0.79
N ARG A 123 8.71 -17.23 -1.82
CA ARG A 123 10.04 -17.83 -1.67
C ARG A 123 11.09 -16.77 -1.93
N ALA A 124 11.82 -16.41 -0.89
CA ALA A 124 12.85 -15.41 -0.93
C ALA A 124 14.25 -16.04 -0.77
N THR A 125 15.24 -15.41 -1.37
CA THR A 125 16.65 -15.72 -1.14
C THR A 125 17.29 -14.55 -0.41
N ILE A 126 17.72 -14.77 0.83
CA ILE A 126 18.37 -13.76 1.66
C ILE A 126 19.76 -14.25 2.00
N LYS A 127 20.78 -13.47 1.66
CA LYS A 127 22.19 -13.84 1.85
C LYS A 127 22.47 -15.27 1.36
N GLY A 128 21.96 -15.62 0.18
CA GLY A 128 22.15 -16.95 -0.44
C GLY A 128 21.29 -18.08 0.13
N LYS A 129 20.59 -17.88 1.26
CA LYS A 129 19.69 -18.89 1.86
C LYS A 129 18.27 -18.72 1.33
N LYS A 130 17.73 -19.81 0.75
CA LYS A 130 16.33 -19.86 0.26
C LYS A 130 15.39 -20.24 1.40
N GLY A 131 14.27 -19.55 1.51
CA GLY A 131 13.23 -19.85 2.50
C GLY A 131 11.86 -19.33 2.06
N ASP A 132 10.80 -19.92 2.60
CA ASP A 132 9.44 -19.42 2.44
C ASP A 132 9.16 -18.39 3.54
N ARG A 133 8.47 -17.32 3.16
CA ARG A 133 8.09 -16.22 4.05
C ARG A 133 6.64 -15.84 3.81
N ASN A 134 5.96 -15.50 4.88
CA ASN A 134 4.66 -14.85 4.82
C ASN A 134 4.90 -13.34 4.98
N ILE A 135 4.39 -12.57 4.04
CA ILE A 135 4.46 -11.12 4.02
C ILE A 135 3.05 -10.58 3.75
N HIS A 136 2.80 -9.35 4.15
CA HIS A 136 1.53 -8.69 3.89
C HIS A 136 1.74 -7.49 2.97
N PHE A 137 0.75 -7.25 2.13
CA PHE A 137 0.61 -6.03 1.36
C PHE A 137 -0.74 -5.41 1.68
N ALA A 138 -0.86 -4.10 1.56
CA ALA A 138 -2.14 -3.43 1.69
C ALA A 138 -2.39 -2.51 0.50
N ARG A 139 -3.64 -2.13 0.28
CA ARG A 139 -3.99 -1.15 -0.75
C ARG A 139 -4.22 0.21 -0.11
N VAL A 140 -3.53 1.20 -0.65
CA VAL A 140 -3.78 2.60 -0.32
C VAL A 140 -4.09 3.32 -1.62
N ASN A 141 -5.25 3.93 -1.71
CA ASN A 141 -5.74 4.59 -2.95
C ASN A 141 -5.66 3.68 -4.19
N GLY A 142 -5.99 2.38 -4.02
CA GLY A 142 -5.97 1.38 -5.08
C GLY A 142 -4.59 0.85 -5.46
N GLN A 143 -3.50 1.36 -4.88
CA GLN A 143 -2.14 0.91 -5.12
C GLN A 143 -1.65 -0.02 -4.03
N LEU A 144 -0.90 -1.08 -4.40
CA LEU A 144 -0.25 -1.94 -3.42
C LEU A 144 0.87 -1.19 -2.70
N THR A 145 0.91 -1.38 -1.40
CA THR A 145 1.94 -0.87 -0.49
C THR A 145 2.51 -2.03 0.34
N TYR A 146 3.72 -1.86 0.86
CA TYR A 146 4.41 -2.88 1.64
C TYR A 146 4.88 -2.37 2.99
N PHE A 147 5.21 -3.30 3.88
CA PHE A 147 5.65 -3.06 5.24
C PHE A 147 7.11 -3.48 5.39
N ILE A 148 7.88 -2.66 6.06
CA ILE A 148 9.26 -2.95 6.48
C ILE A 148 9.51 -2.34 7.84
N ASP A 149 10.57 -2.80 8.48
CA ASP A 149 11.16 -2.18 9.64
C ASP A 149 12.27 -1.24 9.15
N CYS A 150 12.13 0.06 9.39
CA CYS A 150 13.12 1.09 9.03
C CYS A 150 14.14 1.35 10.15
N GLY A 151 14.21 0.53 11.19
CA GLY A 151 15.09 0.68 12.33
C GLY A 151 14.36 1.08 13.62
N GLN A 152 14.90 2.02 14.38
CA GLN A 152 14.27 2.44 15.65
C GLN A 152 12.99 3.25 15.39
N PRO A 153 11.85 2.87 16.01
CA PRO A 153 10.61 3.64 15.89
C PRO A 153 10.76 5.04 16.50
N LEU A 154 9.98 5.99 15.97
CA LEU A 154 9.83 7.29 16.62
C LEU A 154 9.28 7.10 18.03
N ALA A 155 9.77 7.89 18.99
CA ALA A 155 9.19 7.90 20.33
C ALA A 155 7.70 8.26 20.23
N ALA A 156 6.86 7.54 21.01
CA ALA A 156 5.45 7.89 21.11
C ALA A 156 5.30 9.30 21.67
N GLN A 157 4.64 10.19 20.91
CA GLN A 157 4.33 11.56 21.34
C GLN A 157 3.07 11.56 22.17
#